data_e9c57b14dd56430125c0363f2e570faa
#
_entry.id   e9c57b14dd56430125c0363f2e570faa
#
_cell.length_a   1.000
_cell.length_b   1.000
_cell.length_c   1.000
_cell.angle_alpha   90.00
_cell.angle_beta   90.00
_cell.angle_gamma   90.00
#
_symmetry.space_group_name_H-M   'P 1'
#
loop_
_entity.id
_entity.type
_entity.pdbx_description
1 polymer ?
#
loop_
_entity_poly.entity_id
_entity_poly.type
_entity_poly.pdbx_seq_one_letter_code
_entity_poly.pdbx_strand_id
1 'polypeptide(L)'
;MYVTHDQEEALAVSDRIAVMNGGIIQQIGKPADIYKRPANVFVSTFIGLSNLLDGRVHGSGSSRKVSFDGTSYETVMDNLSAEAKDKEPVILSVRPEEFDIHTDGGTAGIRGEIVSSIFLGLTTHYFIHLENGKDIEVLETREDHDIIPDGSAVTLTVKPRFINVFHKTSGTSLIEGEPS
;
A
#
# COMPACT_ATOMS: atom_id res chain seq x y z
N MET A 1 -23.90 -17.90 -6.85
CA MET A 1 -22.75 -17.26 -7.49
C MET A 1 -23.23 -15.95 -8.09
N TYR A 2 -22.61 -14.84 -7.78
CA TYR A 2 -22.93 -13.50 -8.26
C TYR A 2 -21.73 -12.97 -9.04
N VAL A 3 -21.93 -12.34 -10.18
CA VAL A 3 -20.87 -11.77 -11.01
C VAL A 3 -21.10 -10.27 -11.09
N THR A 4 -20.13 -9.50 -10.65
CA THR A 4 -20.18 -8.03 -10.67
C THR A 4 -18.85 -7.45 -11.06
N HIS A 5 -18.84 -6.23 -11.54
CA HIS A 5 -17.64 -5.40 -11.69
C HIS A 5 -17.53 -4.36 -10.56
N ASP A 6 -18.52 -4.29 -9.67
CA ASP A 6 -18.51 -3.44 -8.50
C ASP A 6 -17.76 -4.15 -7.35
N GLN A 7 -16.61 -3.58 -7.00
CA GLN A 7 -15.71 -4.15 -5.99
C GLN A 7 -16.25 -3.97 -4.58
N GLU A 8 -16.86 -2.82 -4.28
CA GLU A 8 -17.40 -2.51 -2.95
C GLU A 8 -18.56 -3.44 -2.64
N GLU A 9 -19.44 -3.66 -3.63
CA GLU A 9 -20.53 -4.62 -3.51
C GLU A 9 -19.99 -6.03 -3.28
N ALA A 10 -18.99 -6.48 -4.05
CA ALA A 10 -18.40 -7.80 -3.87
C ALA A 10 -17.79 -7.97 -2.48
N LEU A 11 -17.05 -6.97 -1.99
CA LEU A 11 -16.43 -6.99 -0.65
C LEU A 11 -17.48 -7.02 0.48
N ALA A 12 -18.62 -6.34 0.29
CA ALA A 12 -19.64 -6.20 1.33
C ALA A 12 -20.53 -7.45 1.50
N VAL A 13 -20.85 -8.16 0.41
CA VAL A 13 -21.90 -9.21 0.44
C VAL A 13 -21.39 -10.63 0.29
N SER A 14 -20.09 -10.83 -0.03
CA SER A 14 -19.59 -12.16 -0.38
C SER A 14 -18.88 -12.85 0.78
N ASP A 15 -19.11 -14.15 0.95
CA ASP A 15 -18.28 -15.00 1.83
C ASP A 15 -16.90 -15.26 1.21
N ARG A 16 -16.85 -15.37 -0.11
CA ARG A 16 -15.62 -15.57 -0.90
C ARG A 16 -15.71 -14.85 -2.23
N ILE A 17 -14.58 -14.30 -2.67
CA ILE A 17 -14.44 -13.61 -3.94
C ILE A 17 -13.44 -14.36 -4.82
N ALA A 18 -13.75 -14.48 -6.10
CA ALA A 18 -12.81 -14.89 -7.14
C ALA A 18 -12.53 -13.69 -8.03
N VAL A 19 -11.31 -13.15 -7.97
CA VAL A 19 -10.84 -12.08 -8.85
C VAL A 19 -10.36 -12.69 -10.16
N MET A 20 -10.88 -12.20 -11.27
CA MET A 20 -10.56 -12.71 -12.61
C MET A 20 -10.01 -11.62 -13.52
N ASN A 21 -9.08 -11.98 -14.38
CA ASN A 21 -8.55 -11.11 -15.42
C ASN A 21 -8.31 -11.93 -16.70
N GLY A 22 -8.86 -11.48 -17.83
CA GLY A 22 -8.70 -12.15 -19.13
C GLY A 22 -9.14 -13.63 -19.12
N GLY A 23 -10.18 -13.98 -18.35
CA GLY A 23 -10.67 -15.36 -18.21
C GLY A 23 -9.86 -16.24 -17.26
N ILE A 24 -8.81 -15.71 -16.63
CA ILE A 24 -7.95 -16.43 -15.68
C ILE A 24 -8.23 -15.94 -14.26
N ILE A 25 -8.38 -16.89 -13.33
CA ILE A 25 -8.53 -16.58 -11.90
C ILE A 25 -7.17 -16.11 -11.38
N GLN A 26 -7.15 -14.91 -10.80
CA GLN A 26 -5.97 -14.28 -10.21
C GLN A 26 -5.84 -14.62 -8.72
N GLN A 27 -6.96 -14.64 -8.00
CA GLN A 27 -7.01 -14.99 -6.58
C GLN A 27 -8.42 -15.41 -6.19
N ILE A 28 -8.52 -16.34 -5.23
CA ILE A 28 -9.78 -16.71 -4.56
C ILE A 28 -9.54 -16.66 -3.05
N GLY A 29 -10.39 -15.95 -2.32
CA GLY A 29 -10.26 -15.84 -0.87
C GLY A 29 -11.46 -15.16 -0.22
N LYS A 30 -11.37 -14.94 1.09
CA LYS A 30 -12.32 -14.08 1.80
C LYS A 30 -12.06 -12.61 1.39
N PRO A 31 -13.08 -11.75 1.45
CA PRO A 31 -12.93 -10.33 1.11
C PRO A 31 -11.75 -9.66 1.81
N ALA A 32 -11.63 -9.83 3.13
CA ALA A 32 -10.55 -9.23 3.91
C ALA A 32 -9.15 -9.73 3.50
N ASP A 33 -9.01 -11.01 3.16
CA ASP A 33 -7.72 -11.59 2.77
C ASP A 33 -7.27 -11.06 1.41
N ILE A 34 -8.20 -10.98 0.45
CA ILE A 34 -7.93 -10.43 -0.89
C ILE A 34 -7.55 -8.94 -0.80
N TYR A 35 -8.22 -8.18 0.05
CA TYR A 35 -7.94 -6.76 0.27
C TYR A 35 -6.56 -6.54 0.91
N LYS A 36 -6.26 -7.26 2.01
CA LYS A 36 -5.04 -7.09 2.82
C LYS A 36 -3.82 -7.76 2.19
N ARG A 37 -4.00 -8.93 1.52
CA ARG A 37 -2.93 -9.76 0.95
C ARG A 37 -3.22 -10.13 -0.50
N PRO A 38 -3.17 -9.19 -1.41
CA PRO A 38 -3.35 -9.45 -2.84
C PRO A 38 -2.22 -10.35 -3.37
N ALA A 39 -2.58 -11.34 -4.18
CA ALA A 39 -1.64 -12.32 -4.74
C ALA A 39 -0.70 -11.70 -5.80
N ASN A 40 -1.10 -10.59 -6.39
CA ASN A 40 -0.31 -9.87 -7.38
C ASN A 40 -0.73 -8.40 -7.48
N VAL A 41 0.06 -7.62 -8.24
CA VAL A 41 -0.18 -6.19 -8.47
C VAL A 41 -1.57 -5.93 -9.07
N PHE A 42 -2.03 -6.79 -9.99
CA PHE A 42 -3.36 -6.64 -10.59
C PHE A 42 -4.45 -6.69 -9.51
N VAL A 43 -4.45 -7.69 -8.65
CA VAL A 43 -5.45 -7.80 -7.56
C VAL A 43 -5.34 -6.60 -6.62
N SER A 44 -4.13 -6.17 -6.28
CA SER A 44 -3.89 -5.02 -5.41
C SER A 44 -4.52 -3.73 -5.94
N THR A 45 -4.40 -3.48 -7.24
CA THR A 45 -4.94 -2.26 -7.88
C THR A 45 -6.39 -2.42 -8.32
N PHE A 46 -6.84 -3.64 -8.56
CA PHE A 46 -8.23 -3.90 -8.93
C PHE A 46 -9.16 -3.85 -7.71
N ILE A 47 -8.73 -4.36 -6.56
CA ILE A 47 -9.53 -4.37 -5.32
C ILE A 47 -9.15 -3.18 -4.44
N GLY A 48 -9.89 -2.07 -4.61
CA GLY A 48 -9.66 -0.80 -3.90
C GLY A 48 -8.44 -0.01 -4.40
N LEU A 49 -8.24 1.17 -3.84
CA LEU A 49 -7.11 2.03 -4.17
C LEU A 49 -5.81 1.49 -3.55
N SER A 50 -4.71 1.62 -4.27
CA SER A 50 -3.36 1.29 -3.80
C SER A 50 -2.33 2.24 -4.38
N ASN A 51 -1.47 2.76 -3.53
CA ASN A 51 -0.28 3.48 -3.97
C ASN A 51 0.81 2.48 -4.33
N LEU A 52 1.28 2.53 -5.57
CA LEU A 52 2.38 1.69 -6.05
C LEU A 52 3.67 2.51 -6.09
N LEU A 53 4.64 2.08 -5.29
CA LEU A 53 5.94 2.72 -5.17
C LEU A 53 7.05 1.73 -5.56
N ASP A 54 8.08 2.24 -6.21
CA ASP A 54 9.27 1.45 -6.49
C ASP A 54 10.09 1.29 -5.20
N GLY A 55 10.71 0.13 -5.04
CA GLY A 55 11.53 -0.15 -3.87
C GLY A 55 12.53 -1.25 -4.11
N ARG A 56 13.27 -1.59 -3.06
CA ARG A 56 14.31 -2.59 -3.10
C ARG A 56 14.38 -3.39 -1.81
N VAL A 57 14.60 -4.69 -1.94
CA VAL A 57 14.88 -5.57 -0.81
C VAL A 57 16.33 -5.44 -0.40
N HIS A 58 16.62 -5.43 0.91
CA HIS A 58 17.96 -5.42 1.48
C HIS A 58 18.13 -6.50 2.55
N GLY A 59 19.30 -7.14 2.55
CA GLY A 59 19.67 -8.14 3.54
C GLY A 59 19.17 -9.55 3.21
N SER A 60 19.41 -10.45 4.14
CA SER A 60 19.05 -11.86 4.03
C SER A 60 18.56 -12.42 5.38
N GLY A 61 17.87 -13.57 5.35
CA GLY A 61 17.33 -14.20 6.56
C GLY A 61 16.17 -13.43 7.18
N SER A 62 16.12 -13.35 8.50
CA SER A 62 15.02 -12.76 9.28
C SER A 62 15.10 -11.23 9.46
N SER A 63 16.19 -10.60 9.01
CA SER A 63 16.41 -9.15 9.18
C SER A 63 16.37 -8.41 7.85
N ARG A 64 15.50 -8.85 6.94
CA ARG A 64 15.34 -8.18 5.64
C ARG A 64 14.58 -6.87 5.79
N LYS A 65 14.95 -5.92 4.95
CA LYS A 65 14.33 -4.61 4.89
C LYS A 65 13.83 -4.33 3.47
N VAL A 66 12.91 -3.41 3.36
CA VAL A 66 12.57 -2.77 2.09
C VAL A 66 12.85 -1.28 2.19
N SER A 67 13.45 -0.72 1.14
CA SER A 67 13.60 0.73 0.96
C SER A 67 12.64 1.22 -0.11
N PHE A 68 12.20 2.46 0.02
CA PHE A 68 11.42 3.17 -0.99
C PHE A 68 12.39 3.95 -1.89
N ASP A 69 12.43 3.61 -3.17
CA ASP A 69 13.41 4.19 -4.11
C ASP A 69 13.27 5.72 -4.20
N GLY A 70 14.43 6.40 -4.15
CA GLY A 70 14.49 7.87 -4.16
C GLY A 70 14.12 8.54 -2.85
N THR A 71 14.01 7.77 -1.75
CA THR A 71 13.83 8.29 -0.39
C THR A 71 14.87 7.73 0.55
N SER A 72 14.95 8.28 1.76
CA SER A 72 15.80 7.74 2.83
C SER A 72 15.07 6.72 3.73
N TYR A 73 13.81 6.42 3.43
CA TYR A 73 12.99 5.57 4.29
C TYR A 73 13.19 4.08 3.97
N GLU A 74 13.48 3.32 4.99
CA GLU A 74 13.51 1.87 4.96
C GLU A 74 12.81 1.27 6.18
N THR A 75 12.26 0.08 6.03
CA THR A 75 11.60 -0.62 7.14
C THR A 75 11.92 -2.10 7.14
N VAL A 76 11.97 -2.70 8.33
CA VAL A 76 12.20 -4.14 8.50
C VAL A 76 10.92 -4.90 8.18
N MET A 77 11.06 -5.96 7.39
CA MET A 77 9.98 -6.87 7.00
C MET A 77 10.30 -8.27 7.51
N ASP A 78 9.47 -8.80 8.37
CA ASP A 78 9.60 -10.16 8.96
C ASP A 78 8.88 -11.25 8.17
N ASN A 79 8.03 -10.84 7.24
CA ASN A 79 7.16 -11.72 6.46
C ASN A 79 7.48 -11.76 4.96
N LEU A 80 8.71 -11.39 4.57
CA LEU A 80 9.15 -11.53 3.18
C LEU A 80 9.41 -13.01 2.86
N SER A 81 8.90 -13.47 1.71
CA SER A 81 9.15 -14.79 1.14
C SER A 81 10.64 -15.06 0.95
N ALA A 82 11.04 -16.33 1.08
CA ALA A 82 12.41 -16.75 0.78
C ALA A 82 12.85 -16.44 -0.66
N GLU A 83 11.90 -16.22 -1.57
CA GLU A 83 12.15 -15.83 -2.95
C GLU A 83 12.65 -14.40 -3.11
N ALA A 84 12.34 -13.51 -2.13
CA ALA A 84 12.80 -12.12 -2.13
C ALA A 84 14.32 -12.05 -1.88
N LYS A 85 15.07 -11.66 -2.90
CA LYS A 85 16.55 -11.66 -2.88
C LYS A 85 17.10 -10.28 -2.48
N ASP A 86 18.31 -10.30 -1.90
CA ASP A 86 19.03 -9.06 -1.60
C ASP A 86 19.24 -8.23 -2.87
N LYS A 87 19.01 -6.90 -2.76
CA LYS A 87 19.10 -5.91 -3.85
C LYS A 87 18.07 -6.08 -4.97
N GLU A 88 17.08 -6.94 -4.78
CA GLU A 88 16.03 -7.13 -5.77
C GLU A 88 15.12 -5.91 -5.86
N PRO A 89 14.88 -5.38 -7.09
CA PRO A 89 13.89 -4.32 -7.29
C PRO A 89 12.48 -4.89 -7.16
N VAL A 90 11.65 -4.21 -6.39
CA VAL A 90 10.28 -4.62 -6.08
C VAL A 90 9.28 -3.49 -6.29
N ILE A 91 8.00 -3.84 -6.34
CA ILE A 91 6.89 -2.90 -6.23
C ILE A 91 6.35 -3.00 -4.81
N LEU A 92 6.31 -1.88 -4.12
CA LEU A 92 5.70 -1.73 -2.80
C LEU A 92 4.29 -1.17 -2.99
N SER A 93 3.30 -1.87 -2.47
CA SER A 93 1.91 -1.43 -2.52
C SER A 93 1.42 -1.13 -1.12
N VAL A 94 0.92 0.08 -0.92
CA VAL A 94 0.39 0.56 0.36
C VAL A 94 -0.97 1.20 0.11
N ARG A 95 -1.96 0.84 0.92
CA ARG A 95 -3.29 1.44 0.86
C ARG A 95 -3.24 2.89 1.35
N PRO A 96 -4.09 3.79 0.82
CA PRO A 96 -4.15 5.18 1.27
C PRO A 96 -4.35 5.35 2.77
N GLU A 97 -5.17 4.50 3.39
CA GLU A 97 -5.50 4.52 4.81
C GLU A 97 -4.39 3.97 5.74
N GLU A 98 -3.34 3.38 5.16
CA GLU A 98 -2.26 2.75 5.94
C GLU A 98 -1.04 3.66 6.12
N PHE A 99 -1.08 4.86 5.59
CA PHE A 99 -0.09 5.89 5.86
C PHE A 99 -0.47 6.71 7.08
N ASP A 100 0.51 6.97 7.94
CA ASP A 100 0.42 7.98 9.00
C ASP A 100 1.09 9.28 8.52
N ILE A 101 0.39 10.42 8.60
CA ILE A 101 0.91 11.75 8.24
C ILE A 101 1.46 12.44 9.47
N HIS A 102 2.69 12.95 9.38
CA HIS A 102 3.37 13.71 10.43
C HIS A 102 3.74 15.11 9.92
N THR A 103 3.40 16.14 10.70
CA THR A 103 3.71 17.56 10.40
C THR A 103 4.81 18.14 11.29
N ASP A 104 5.36 17.33 12.21
CA ASP A 104 6.33 17.75 13.23
C ASP A 104 7.76 17.97 12.71
N GLY A 105 8.05 17.55 11.47
CA GLY A 105 9.38 17.68 10.82
C GLY A 105 10.47 16.82 11.44
N GLY A 106 10.19 16.09 12.53
CA GLY A 106 11.18 15.28 13.27
C GLY A 106 11.09 13.79 13.02
N THR A 107 9.97 13.32 12.50
CA THR A 107 9.73 11.90 12.26
C THR A 107 10.54 11.42 11.04
N ALA A 108 11.25 10.29 11.19
CA ALA A 108 11.90 9.63 10.06
C ALA A 108 10.86 8.93 9.19
N GLY A 109 10.83 9.23 7.89
CA GLY A 109 9.84 8.68 6.96
C GLY A 109 10.05 9.17 5.54
N ILE A 110 9.06 8.97 4.70
CA ILE A 110 9.02 9.45 3.31
C ILE A 110 8.55 10.91 3.34
N ARG A 111 9.36 11.82 2.81
CA ARG A 111 9.02 13.24 2.75
C ARG A 111 8.14 13.56 1.56
N GLY A 112 7.24 14.50 1.75
CA GLY A 112 6.37 15.00 0.69
C GLY A 112 5.76 16.35 1.02
N GLU A 113 4.97 16.86 0.07
CA GLU A 113 4.21 18.10 0.18
C GLU A 113 2.77 17.82 -0.20
N ILE A 114 1.83 18.33 0.59
CA ILE A 114 0.39 18.25 0.27
C ILE A 114 0.09 19.15 -0.93
N VAL A 115 -0.34 18.54 -2.02
CA VAL A 115 -0.73 19.25 -3.24
C VAL A 115 -2.16 19.75 -3.14
N SER A 116 -3.06 18.92 -2.62
CA SER A 116 -4.46 19.24 -2.40
C SER A 116 -5.11 18.28 -1.41
N SER A 117 -6.25 18.71 -0.85
CA SER A 117 -7.05 17.88 0.03
C SER A 117 -8.53 17.91 -0.34
N ILE A 118 -9.25 16.81 -0.08
CA ILE A 118 -10.70 16.69 -0.26
C ILE A 118 -11.30 16.17 1.04
N PHE A 119 -12.11 16.99 1.71
CA PHE A 119 -12.83 16.60 2.92
C PHE A 119 -14.19 15.98 2.56
N LEU A 120 -14.42 14.75 3.02
CA LEU A 120 -15.64 13.98 2.79
C LEU A 120 -16.43 13.69 4.09
N GLY A 121 -16.31 14.54 5.08
CA GLY A 121 -16.98 14.40 6.38
C GLY A 121 -16.15 13.61 7.38
N LEU A 122 -16.19 12.28 7.36
CA LEU A 122 -15.41 11.43 8.27
C LEU A 122 -13.97 11.19 7.79
N THR A 123 -13.71 11.40 6.51
CA THR A 123 -12.41 11.14 5.88
C THR A 123 -11.92 12.38 5.16
N THR A 124 -10.60 12.57 5.19
CA THR A 124 -9.91 13.54 4.33
C THR A 124 -8.96 12.79 3.43
N HIS A 125 -9.07 13.03 2.12
CA HIS A 125 -8.15 12.52 1.13
C HIS A 125 -7.10 13.58 0.86
N TYR A 126 -5.83 13.25 1.06
CA TYR A 126 -4.69 14.11 0.75
C TYR A 126 -3.97 13.58 -0.48
N PHE A 127 -3.76 14.45 -1.46
CA PHE A 127 -2.90 14.17 -2.60
C PHE A 127 -1.52 14.75 -2.30
N ILE A 128 -0.50 13.90 -2.27
CA ILE A 128 0.83 14.26 -1.77
C ILE A 128 1.86 13.99 -2.84
N HIS A 129 2.67 15.00 -3.15
CA HIS A 129 3.84 14.88 -3.99
C HIS A 129 5.05 14.49 -3.14
N LEU A 130 5.64 13.32 -3.38
CA LEU A 130 6.76 12.80 -2.63
C LEU A 130 8.09 13.36 -3.12
N GLU A 131 9.11 13.36 -2.25
CA GLU A 131 10.49 13.79 -2.57
C GLU A 131 11.12 13.04 -3.77
N ASN A 132 10.65 11.84 -4.07
CA ASN A 132 11.09 11.05 -5.22
C ASN A 132 10.32 11.33 -6.53
N GLY A 133 9.44 12.34 -6.53
CA GLY A 133 8.66 12.76 -7.70
C GLY A 133 7.40 11.94 -7.97
N LYS A 134 7.01 11.04 -7.07
CA LYS A 134 5.75 10.28 -7.18
C LYS A 134 4.62 11.01 -6.49
N ASP A 135 3.42 10.91 -7.05
CA ASP A 135 2.19 11.37 -6.43
C ASP A 135 1.47 10.18 -5.81
N ILE A 136 0.99 10.35 -4.58
CA ILE A 136 0.22 9.35 -3.84
C ILE A 136 -1.03 9.97 -3.25
N GLU A 137 -1.99 9.10 -2.91
CA GLU A 137 -3.17 9.45 -2.13
C GLU A 137 -3.05 8.88 -0.73
N VAL A 138 -3.34 9.70 0.28
CA VAL A 138 -3.40 9.29 1.69
C VAL A 138 -4.78 9.61 2.22
N LEU A 139 -5.39 8.65 2.90
CA LEU A 139 -6.71 8.78 3.49
C LEU A 139 -6.58 8.82 5.01
N GLU A 140 -7.01 9.92 5.61
CA GLU A 140 -7.03 10.10 7.05
C GLU A 140 -8.46 10.08 7.58
N THR A 141 -8.70 9.25 8.60
CA THR A 141 -9.98 9.19 9.31
C THR A 141 -9.76 9.70 10.72
N ARG A 142 -10.04 10.98 10.95
CA ARG A 142 -9.90 11.61 12.28
C ARG A 142 -11.06 12.56 12.53
N GLU A 143 -11.65 12.45 13.72
CA GLU A 143 -12.80 13.28 14.11
C GLU A 143 -12.43 14.69 14.59
N ASP A 144 -11.17 14.92 15.06
CA ASP A 144 -10.78 16.11 15.81
C ASP A 144 -9.52 16.84 15.27
N HIS A 145 -9.19 16.72 13.99
CA HIS A 145 -8.02 17.42 13.45
C HIS A 145 -8.39 18.41 12.35
N ASP A 146 -7.78 19.60 12.44
CA ASP A 146 -7.80 20.56 11.35
C ASP A 146 -7.20 19.94 10.09
N ILE A 147 -7.82 20.23 8.94
CA ILE A 147 -7.29 19.81 7.63
C ILE A 147 -5.91 20.42 7.46
N ILE A 148 -4.93 19.57 7.13
CA ILE A 148 -3.57 20.05 6.85
C ILE A 148 -3.60 20.88 5.57
N PRO A 149 -3.14 22.15 5.60
CA PRO A 149 -3.21 23.04 4.45
C PRO A 149 -2.40 22.54 3.25
N ASP A 150 -2.87 22.87 2.05
CA ASP A 150 -2.11 22.66 0.81
C ASP A 150 -0.76 23.41 0.88
N GLY A 151 0.29 22.82 0.31
CA GLY A 151 1.67 23.32 0.39
C GLY A 151 2.39 22.96 1.69
N SER A 152 1.73 22.26 2.63
CA SER A 152 2.40 21.80 3.86
C SER A 152 3.39 20.70 3.60
N ALA A 153 4.62 20.85 4.13
CA ALA A 153 5.60 19.78 4.15
C ALA A 153 5.19 18.71 5.19
N VAL A 154 5.21 17.46 4.78
CA VAL A 154 4.81 16.33 5.61
C VAL A 154 5.83 15.19 5.54
N THR A 155 5.81 14.33 6.56
CA THR A 155 6.53 13.07 6.56
C THR A 155 5.53 11.94 6.72
N LEU A 156 5.68 10.89 5.89
CA LEU A 156 4.80 9.74 5.89
C LEU A 156 5.53 8.54 6.47
N THR A 157 4.83 7.81 7.34
CA THR A 157 5.27 6.50 7.80
C THR A 157 4.22 5.45 7.49
N VAL A 158 4.65 4.19 7.39
CA VAL A 158 3.75 3.05 7.21
C VAL A 158 4.23 1.89 8.05
N LYS A 159 3.30 1.19 8.71
CA LYS A 159 3.64 -0.01 9.48
C LYS A 159 4.00 -1.16 8.52
N PRO A 160 5.11 -1.90 8.77
CA PRO A 160 5.59 -2.95 7.86
C PRO A 160 4.53 -3.96 7.45
N ARG A 161 3.66 -4.35 8.38
CA ARG A 161 2.57 -5.30 8.15
C ARG A 161 1.56 -4.88 7.08
N PHE A 162 1.49 -3.60 6.73
CA PHE A 162 0.57 -3.06 5.73
C PHE A 162 1.21 -2.86 4.36
N ILE A 163 2.52 -3.13 4.24
CA ILE A 163 3.22 -3.06 2.97
C ILE A 163 3.08 -4.42 2.27
N ASN A 164 2.52 -4.42 1.08
CA ASN A 164 2.58 -5.56 0.18
C ASN A 164 3.77 -5.38 -0.77
N VAL A 165 4.56 -6.45 -0.94
CA VAL A 165 5.78 -6.44 -1.75
C VAL A 165 5.58 -7.38 -2.92
N PHE A 166 5.80 -6.89 -4.13
CA PHE A 166 5.64 -7.67 -5.36
C PHE A 166 6.93 -7.71 -6.16
N HIS A 167 7.18 -8.85 -6.76
CA HIS A 167 8.26 -9.02 -7.72
C HIS A 167 8.05 -8.08 -8.92
N LYS A 168 9.03 -7.24 -9.23
CA LYS A 168 8.88 -6.15 -10.21
C LYS A 168 8.53 -6.65 -11.62
N THR A 169 9.01 -7.81 -12.02
CA THR A 169 8.81 -8.37 -13.37
C THR A 169 7.53 -9.18 -13.48
N SER A 170 7.26 -10.11 -12.56
CA SER A 170 6.08 -10.98 -12.61
C SER A 170 4.84 -10.35 -11.97
N GLY A 171 5.02 -9.37 -11.08
CA GLY A 171 3.95 -8.79 -10.30
C GLY A 171 3.39 -9.69 -9.20
N THR A 172 3.99 -10.86 -8.94
CA THR A 172 3.55 -11.81 -7.90
C THR A 172 3.98 -11.35 -6.52
N SER A 173 3.19 -11.71 -5.50
CA SER A 173 3.47 -11.36 -4.11
C SER A 173 4.75 -12.05 -3.61
N LEU A 174 5.55 -11.28 -2.87
CA LEU A 174 6.73 -11.74 -2.13
C LEU A 174 6.48 -11.74 -0.61
N ILE A 175 5.24 -11.70 -0.18
CA ILE A 175 4.83 -11.75 1.23
C ILE A 175 4.35 -13.17 1.56
N GLU A 176 4.84 -13.71 2.67
CA GLU A 176 4.38 -14.97 3.25
C GLU A 176 3.52 -14.72 4.50
N GLY A 177 2.62 -15.67 4.78
CA GLY A 177 1.77 -15.67 5.97
C GLY A 177 0.39 -15.06 5.73
N GLU A 178 -0.53 -15.46 6.62
CA GLU A 178 -1.87 -14.90 6.65
C GLU A 178 -1.86 -13.47 7.22
N PRO A 179 -2.81 -12.61 6.82
CA PRO A 179 -2.98 -11.30 7.43
C PRO A 179 -3.39 -11.48 8.90
N SER A 180 -2.53 -11.06 9.81
CA SER A 180 -2.82 -11.03 11.26
C SER A 180 -3.71 -9.85 11.64
#